data_634bf6b23d37751524b797ecf351c6af
#
_entry.id   634bf6b23d37751524b797ecf351c6af
#
_cell.length_a   1.000
_cell.length_b   1.000
_cell.length_c   1.000
_cell.angle_alpha   90.00
_cell.angle_beta   90.00
_cell.angle_gamma   90.00
#
_symmetry.space_group_name_H-M   'P 1'
#
loop_
_entity.id
_entity.type
_entity.pdbx_description
1 polymer ?
#
loop_
_entity_poly.entity_id
_entity_poly.type
_entity_poly.pdbx_seq_one_letter_code
_entity_poly.pdbx_strand_id
1 'polypeptide(L)'
;MESMMKLLEDLEKSGLLVSKDIKRAMNEINPAQFTDHDLDLFWSDNPVPFLITESGISKTISAPHMIITMLHHLEIKKNYSILLMGAKGGYLSALLGNLVGKNGKITIIEPHKEVRDYTENRIKDYFHSAEILVNKPSDLENVNDNYYDRVLITGFMKRVPSEIKFKVKEDGFILGPIGSIIHQRLIKKEKFGDEWVDTDLGGVVFGPLDIGDLEKNLLEPENLVEHMESALELILEVIEIEEDSLNRINNLIWSLKNLPPGIPIVDEYSSEEEILENPVMELLLAEMEWLGPLWPILTGIDGLDIGNIESINSEYYSNTGGHEDLIP
;
A
#
# COMPACT_ATOMS: atom_id res chain seq x y z
N MET A 1 -28.30 6.18 -1.73
CA MET A 1 -28.87 4.85 -2.05
C MET A 1 -28.96 4.62 -3.56
N GLU A 2 -29.59 5.51 -4.33
CA GLU A 2 -29.75 5.33 -5.79
C GLU A 2 -28.39 5.23 -6.53
N SER A 3 -27.42 6.09 -6.19
CA SER A 3 -26.08 6.05 -6.77
C SER A 3 -25.31 4.75 -6.46
N MET A 4 -25.42 4.23 -5.24
CA MET A 4 -24.78 2.97 -4.86
C MET A 4 -25.39 1.77 -5.59
N MET A 5 -26.73 1.73 -5.69
CA MET A 5 -27.41 0.65 -6.42
C MET A 5 -27.00 0.64 -7.90
N LYS A 6 -26.97 1.81 -8.52
CA LYS A 6 -26.56 1.96 -9.93
C LYS A 6 -25.09 1.50 -10.12
N LEU A 7 -24.17 1.96 -9.26
CA LEU A 7 -22.77 1.56 -9.30
C LEU A 7 -22.61 0.03 -9.21
N LEU A 8 -23.28 -0.60 -8.25
CA LEU A 8 -23.23 -2.05 -8.06
C LEU A 8 -23.79 -2.82 -9.27
N GLU A 9 -24.90 -2.34 -9.86
CA GLU A 9 -25.45 -2.92 -11.09
C GLU A 9 -24.48 -2.81 -12.27
N ASP A 10 -23.83 -1.68 -12.44
CA ASP A 10 -22.89 -1.45 -13.55
C ASP A 10 -21.62 -2.30 -13.38
N LEU A 11 -21.10 -2.43 -12.16
CA LEU A 11 -19.98 -3.32 -11.85
C LEU A 11 -20.32 -4.81 -12.06
N GLU A 12 -21.53 -5.25 -11.72
CA GLU A 12 -21.99 -6.63 -12.05
C GLU A 12 -22.12 -6.85 -13.55
N LYS A 13 -22.61 -5.88 -14.32
CA LYS A 13 -22.67 -5.97 -15.78
C LYS A 13 -21.28 -6.06 -16.41
N SER A 14 -20.25 -5.45 -15.79
CA SER A 14 -18.86 -5.61 -16.22
C SER A 14 -18.22 -6.95 -15.82
N GLY A 15 -18.97 -7.81 -15.11
CA GLY A 15 -18.54 -9.16 -14.74
C GLY A 15 -18.01 -9.31 -13.32
N LEU A 16 -18.07 -8.24 -12.48
CA LEU A 16 -17.63 -8.32 -11.10
C LEU A 16 -18.59 -9.15 -10.25
N LEU A 17 -18.05 -10.08 -9.45
CA LEU A 17 -18.83 -10.91 -8.56
C LEU A 17 -19.15 -10.17 -7.26
N VAL A 18 -20.40 -9.77 -7.07
CA VAL A 18 -20.85 -9.06 -5.86
C VAL A 18 -21.83 -9.92 -5.07
N SER A 19 -21.40 -10.43 -3.92
CA SER A 19 -22.27 -11.22 -3.05
C SER A 19 -23.43 -10.37 -2.47
N LYS A 20 -24.54 -11.03 -2.08
CA LYS A 20 -25.67 -10.35 -1.45
C LYS A 20 -25.28 -9.61 -0.16
N ASP A 21 -24.36 -10.17 0.61
CA ASP A 21 -23.90 -9.56 1.86
C ASP A 21 -23.04 -8.32 1.60
N ILE A 22 -22.15 -8.35 0.59
CA ILE A 22 -21.37 -7.18 0.16
C ILE A 22 -22.30 -6.08 -0.34
N LYS A 23 -23.27 -6.41 -1.20
CA LYS A 23 -24.30 -5.43 -1.66
C LYS A 23 -25.04 -4.78 -0.49
N ARG A 24 -25.49 -5.58 0.47
CA ARG A 24 -26.17 -5.08 1.64
C ARG A 24 -25.26 -4.12 2.42
N ALA A 25 -24.02 -4.53 2.74
CA ALA A 25 -23.09 -3.72 3.49
C ALA A 25 -22.80 -2.37 2.80
N MET A 26 -22.55 -2.37 1.48
CA MET A 26 -22.30 -1.15 0.72
C MET A 26 -23.51 -0.23 0.62
N ASN A 27 -24.74 -0.77 0.60
CA ASN A 27 -25.96 0.05 0.64
C ASN A 27 -26.27 0.62 2.03
N GLU A 28 -25.89 -0.08 3.11
CA GLU A 28 -26.12 0.36 4.49
C GLU A 28 -25.07 1.39 4.94
N ILE A 29 -23.84 1.31 4.42
CA ILE A 29 -22.74 2.17 4.83
C ILE A 29 -22.46 3.22 3.75
N ASN A 30 -22.73 4.48 4.09
CA ASN A 30 -22.56 5.60 3.16
C ASN A 30 -21.08 6.03 3.09
N PRO A 31 -20.40 5.92 1.93
CA PRO A 31 -19.00 6.36 1.77
C PRO A 31 -18.78 7.85 2.08
N ALA A 32 -19.81 8.70 1.93
CA ALA A 32 -19.73 10.12 2.28
C ALA A 32 -19.40 10.39 3.77
N GLN A 33 -19.56 9.41 4.63
CA GLN A 33 -19.20 9.55 6.04
C GLN A 33 -17.69 9.39 6.29
N PHE A 34 -16.94 8.94 5.28
CA PHE A 34 -15.51 8.62 5.38
C PHE A 34 -14.61 9.54 4.56
N THR A 35 -15.16 10.56 3.94
CA THR A 35 -14.41 11.61 3.23
C THR A 35 -15.16 12.93 3.31
N ASP A 36 -14.42 14.04 3.27
CA ASP A 36 -14.97 15.40 3.13
C ASP A 36 -14.96 15.88 1.68
N HIS A 37 -14.42 15.07 0.75
CA HIS A 37 -14.45 15.33 -0.69
C HIS A 37 -15.75 14.83 -1.30
N ASP A 38 -16.08 15.35 -2.51
CA ASP A 38 -17.19 14.82 -3.27
C ASP A 38 -16.93 13.35 -3.69
N LEU A 39 -17.99 12.64 -4.05
CA LEU A 39 -17.94 11.23 -4.40
C LEU A 39 -18.07 10.97 -5.91
N ASP A 40 -17.89 11.96 -6.77
CA ASP A 40 -18.05 11.79 -8.22
C ASP A 40 -17.05 10.76 -8.76
N LEU A 41 -15.81 10.79 -8.28
CA LEU A 41 -14.80 9.78 -8.58
C LEU A 41 -15.24 8.38 -8.11
N PHE A 42 -15.78 8.28 -6.89
CA PHE A 42 -16.25 7.00 -6.33
C PHE A 42 -17.39 6.42 -7.18
N TRP A 43 -18.35 7.26 -7.57
CA TRP A 43 -19.48 6.82 -8.41
C TRP A 43 -19.06 6.46 -9.83
N SER A 44 -17.89 6.93 -10.27
CA SER A 44 -17.26 6.59 -11.55
C SER A 44 -16.22 5.46 -11.42
N ASP A 45 -16.27 4.71 -10.31
CA ASP A 45 -15.39 3.57 -10.01
C ASP A 45 -13.90 3.93 -9.88
N ASN A 46 -13.61 5.11 -9.35
CA ASN A 46 -12.25 5.56 -9.09
C ASN A 46 -11.97 5.73 -7.58
N PRO A 47 -10.70 5.71 -7.16
CA PRO A 47 -10.33 6.07 -5.79
C PRO A 47 -10.73 7.51 -5.47
N VAL A 48 -11.15 7.77 -4.23
CA VAL A 48 -11.50 9.12 -3.78
C VAL A 48 -10.61 9.55 -2.61
N PRO A 49 -10.05 10.77 -2.63
CA PRO A 49 -9.28 11.28 -1.50
C PRO A 49 -10.13 11.32 -0.22
N PHE A 50 -9.51 11.05 0.93
CA PHE A 50 -10.15 11.28 2.23
C PHE A 50 -9.31 12.18 3.14
N LEU A 51 -8.01 12.25 2.91
CA LEU A 51 -7.07 13.05 3.69
C LEU A 51 -5.91 13.49 2.78
N ILE A 52 -5.49 14.73 2.94
CA ILE A 52 -4.19 15.20 2.44
C ILE A 52 -3.33 15.38 3.69
N THR A 53 -2.22 14.68 3.78
CA THR A 53 -1.29 14.74 4.92
C THR A 53 -0.59 16.10 4.99
N GLU A 54 0.03 16.42 6.11
CA GLU A 54 0.84 17.64 6.27
C GLU A 54 1.99 17.68 5.24
N SER A 55 2.51 16.52 4.83
CA SER A 55 3.52 16.38 3.76
C SER A 55 2.94 16.51 2.34
N GLY A 56 1.64 16.75 2.18
CA GLY A 56 0.98 16.93 0.88
C GLY A 56 0.58 15.62 0.19
N ILE A 57 0.79 14.47 0.81
CA ILE A 57 0.42 13.16 0.23
C ILE A 57 -1.09 12.95 0.34
N SER A 58 -1.73 12.66 -0.80
CA SER A 58 -3.15 12.31 -0.83
C SER A 58 -3.36 10.85 -0.43
N LYS A 59 -4.14 10.61 0.62
CA LYS A 59 -4.60 9.28 1.04
C LYS A 59 -6.01 9.05 0.53
N THR A 60 -6.26 7.88 -0.07
CA THR A 60 -7.51 7.60 -0.79
C THR A 60 -8.26 6.38 -0.24
N ILE A 61 -9.59 6.45 -0.29
CA ILE A 61 -10.47 5.27 -0.29
C ILE A 61 -10.29 4.60 -1.66
N SER A 62 -10.10 3.30 -1.68
CA SER A 62 -9.91 2.55 -2.94
C SER A 62 -11.15 2.60 -3.84
N ALA A 63 -10.96 2.40 -5.13
CA ALA A 63 -12.06 2.30 -6.09
C ALA A 63 -13.06 1.19 -5.69
N PRO A 64 -14.35 1.38 -5.94
CA PRO A 64 -15.40 0.42 -5.57
C PRO A 64 -15.17 -1.01 -6.07
N HIS A 65 -14.76 -1.20 -7.34
CA HIS A 65 -14.45 -2.54 -7.87
C HIS A 65 -13.35 -3.24 -7.05
N MET A 66 -12.32 -2.50 -6.63
CA MET A 66 -11.22 -3.05 -5.85
C MET A 66 -11.67 -3.41 -4.43
N ILE A 67 -12.49 -2.57 -3.79
CA ILE A 67 -13.10 -2.88 -2.47
C ILE A 67 -13.91 -4.17 -2.58
N ILE A 68 -14.76 -4.31 -3.60
CA ILE A 68 -15.60 -5.50 -3.81
C ILE A 68 -14.72 -6.72 -4.07
N THR A 69 -13.69 -6.61 -4.91
CA THR A 69 -12.74 -7.68 -5.19
C THR A 69 -12.06 -8.18 -3.92
N MET A 70 -11.52 -7.27 -3.10
CA MET A 70 -10.90 -7.64 -1.83
C MET A 70 -11.91 -8.31 -0.87
N LEU A 71 -13.11 -7.75 -0.72
CA LEU A 71 -14.14 -8.33 0.16
C LEU A 71 -14.63 -9.69 -0.33
N HIS A 72 -14.75 -9.89 -1.66
CA HIS A 72 -15.12 -11.17 -2.26
C HIS A 72 -14.09 -12.26 -1.96
N HIS A 73 -12.81 -11.97 -2.24
CA HIS A 73 -11.72 -12.93 -2.04
C HIS A 73 -11.31 -13.10 -0.57
N LEU A 74 -11.73 -12.21 0.31
CA LEU A 74 -11.49 -12.36 1.76
C LEU A 74 -12.39 -13.43 2.41
N GLU A 75 -13.46 -13.87 1.73
CA GLU A 75 -14.33 -14.96 2.16
C GLU A 75 -14.83 -14.81 3.61
N ILE A 76 -15.39 -13.64 3.90
CA ILE A 76 -15.75 -13.22 5.26
C ILE A 76 -16.94 -14.05 5.78
N LYS A 77 -16.82 -14.54 7.02
CA LYS A 77 -17.91 -15.19 7.76
C LYS A 77 -18.26 -14.42 9.02
N LYS A 78 -19.46 -14.64 9.54
CA LYS A 78 -19.89 -14.05 10.82
C LYS A 78 -18.95 -14.47 11.95
N ASN A 79 -18.71 -13.55 12.86
CA ASN A 79 -17.87 -13.71 14.06
C ASN A 79 -16.36 -13.88 13.77
N TYR A 80 -15.91 -13.64 12.53
CA TYR A 80 -14.50 -13.65 12.23
C TYR A 80 -13.76 -12.52 12.96
N SER A 81 -12.51 -12.80 13.32
CA SER A 81 -11.51 -11.81 13.72
C SER A 81 -10.64 -11.49 12.51
N ILE A 82 -10.60 -10.22 12.11
CA ILE A 82 -9.86 -9.77 10.92
C ILE A 82 -8.81 -8.75 11.36
N LEU A 83 -7.58 -8.94 10.87
CA LEU A 83 -6.53 -7.95 10.94
C LEU A 83 -6.53 -7.16 9.62
N LEU A 84 -6.71 -5.83 9.72
CA LEU A 84 -6.67 -4.91 8.60
C LEU A 84 -5.37 -4.09 8.68
N MET A 85 -4.50 -4.25 7.71
CA MET A 85 -3.26 -3.49 7.57
C MET A 85 -3.50 -2.32 6.62
N GLY A 86 -3.50 -1.10 7.17
CA GLY A 86 -3.86 0.14 6.47
C GLY A 86 -5.36 0.48 6.61
N ALA A 87 -5.65 1.63 7.23
CA ALA A 87 -7.00 2.02 7.64
C ALA A 87 -7.89 2.52 6.49
N LYS A 88 -7.29 3.11 5.43
CA LYS A 88 -8.02 3.68 4.28
C LYS A 88 -9.20 4.59 4.66
N GLY A 89 -9.02 5.43 5.70
CA GLY A 89 -10.04 6.37 6.16
C GLY A 89 -11.25 5.76 6.87
N GLY A 90 -11.29 4.43 7.05
CA GLY A 90 -12.31 3.73 7.85
C GLY A 90 -13.47 3.11 7.04
N TYR A 91 -13.69 3.48 5.78
CA TYR A 91 -14.81 2.93 5.00
C TYR A 91 -14.76 1.39 4.91
N LEU A 92 -13.59 0.85 4.54
CA LEU A 92 -13.40 -0.59 4.44
C LEU A 92 -13.57 -1.30 5.80
N SER A 93 -13.09 -0.72 6.89
CA SER A 93 -13.26 -1.29 8.23
C SER A 93 -14.72 -1.30 8.68
N ALA A 94 -15.50 -0.28 8.33
CA ALA A 94 -16.95 -0.27 8.59
C ALA A 94 -17.68 -1.36 7.79
N LEU A 95 -17.32 -1.58 6.52
CA LEU A 95 -17.84 -2.68 5.71
C LEU A 95 -17.50 -4.04 6.33
N LEU A 96 -16.24 -4.24 6.71
CA LEU A 96 -15.78 -5.45 7.40
C LEU A 96 -16.57 -5.69 8.70
N GLY A 97 -16.74 -4.66 9.52
CA GLY A 97 -17.52 -4.71 10.76
C GLY A 97 -18.98 -5.14 10.54
N ASN A 98 -19.63 -4.60 9.50
CA ASN A 98 -20.98 -5.01 9.11
C ASN A 98 -21.03 -6.49 8.69
N LEU A 99 -20.03 -6.92 7.91
CA LEU A 99 -19.97 -8.29 7.39
C LEU A 99 -19.71 -9.32 8.50
N VAL A 100 -18.78 -9.08 9.42
CA VAL A 100 -18.50 -10.02 10.53
C VAL A 100 -19.59 -9.99 11.61
N GLY A 101 -20.27 -8.85 11.78
CA GLY A 101 -21.36 -8.69 12.75
C GLY A 101 -20.88 -8.54 14.20
N LYS A 102 -21.84 -8.44 15.14
CA LYS A 102 -21.64 -8.00 16.54
C LYS A 102 -20.59 -8.78 17.35
N ASN A 103 -20.39 -10.05 17.04
CA ASN A 103 -19.41 -10.89 17.74
C ASN A 103 -18.08 -10.97 16.97
N GLY A 104 -17.96 -10.29 15.81
CA GLY A 104 -16.73 -10.20 15.05
C GLY A 104 -15.83 -9.12 15.60
N LYS A 105 -14.55 -9.17 15.20
CA LYS A 105 -13.54 -8.22 15.61
C LYS A 105 -12.72 -7.75 14.42
N ILE A 106 -12.51 -6.45 14.33
CA ILE A 106 -11.62 -5.83 13.34
C ILE A 106 -10.51 -5.14 14.11
N THR A 107 -9.28 -5.57 13.90
CA THR A 107 -8.09 -4.87 14.40
C THR A 107 -7.41 -4.19 13.23
N ILE A 108 -7.24 -2.89 13.32
CA ILE A 108 -6.61 -2.07 12.28
C ILE A 108 -5.21 -1.72 12.75
N ILE A 109 -4.22 -1.96 11.92
CA ILE A 109 -2.86 -1.43 12.09
C ILE A 109 -2.66 -0.35 11.04
N GLU A 110 -2.44 0.89 11.49
CA GLU A 110 -2.21 2.04 10.62
C GLU A 110 -0.98 2.81 11.11
N PRO A 111 0.08 2.90 10.30
CA PRO A 111 1.33 3.58 10.67
C PRO A 111 1.15 5.09 10.84
N HIS A 112 0.47 5.75 9.91
CA HIS A 112 0.33 7.20 9.90
C HIS A 112 -0.60 7.71 11.01
N LYS A 113 -0.07 8.52 11.90
CA LYS A 113 -0.85 9.10 13.01
C LYS A 113 -2.08 9.89 12.53
N GLU A 114 -1.91 10.74 11.51
CA GLU A 114 -3.01 11.53 10.95
C GLU A 114 -4.13 10.63 10.39
N VAL A 115 -3.77 9.55 9.70
CA VAL A 115 -4.73 8.58 9.16
C VAL A 115 -5.41 7.81 10.29
N ARG A 116 -4.68 7.46 11.38
CA ARG A 116 -5.29 6.84 12.57
C ARG A 116 -6.33 7.74 13.21
N ASP A 117 -5.93 8.98 13.54
CA ASP A 117 -6.80 9.97 14.20
C ASP A 117 -8.04 10.26 13.33
N TYR A 118 -7.86 10.39 12.02
CA TYR A 118 -8.95 10.54 11.06
C TYR A 118 -9.89 9.34 11.08
N THR A 119 -9.34 8.14 10.94
CA THR A 119 -10.10 6.89 10.91
C THR A 119 -10.89 6.67 12.19
N GLU A 120 -10.27 6.83 13.36
CA GLU A 120 -10.95 6.71 14.66
C GLU A 120 -12.16 7.63 14.76
N ASN A 121 -12.02 8.86 14.28
CA ASN A 121 -13.13 9.82 14.30
C ASN A 121 -14.29 9.40 13.40
N ARG A 122 -14.02 8.78 12.24
CA ARG A 122 -15.04 8.39 11.25
C ARG A 122 -15.75 7.09 11.59
N ILE A 123 -15.09 6.16 12.28
CA ILE A 123 -15.68 4.84 12.60
C ILE A 123 -16.45 4.79 13.92
N LYS A 124 -16.48 5.86 14.71
CA LYS A 124 -17.14 5.90 16.03
C LYS A 124 -18.58 5.40 16.00
N ASP A 125 -19.33 5.77 14.97
CA ASP A 125 -20.74 5.40 14.84
C ASP A 125 -20.95 3.92 14.42
N TYR A 126 -19.85 3.21 14.10
CA TYR A 126 -19.87 1.82 13.63
C TYR A 126 -19.41 0.79 14.67
N PHE A 127 -18.96 1.22 15.84
CA PHE A 127 -18.49 0.30 16.91
C PHE A 127 -19.55 -0.69 17.41
N HIS A 128 -20.83 -0.41 17.17
CA HIS A 128 -21.92 -1.30 17.54
C HIS A 128 -22.08 -2.49 16.56
N SER A 129 -21.47 -2.44 15.39
CA SER A 129 -21.56 -3.49 14.37
C SER A 129 -20.57 -4.62 14.61
N ALA A 130 -19.40 -4.30 15.15
CA ALA A 130 -18.33 -5.21 15.56
C ALA A 130 -17.39 -4.46 16.54
N GLU A 131 -16.52 -5.17 17.24
CA GLU A 131 -15.40 -4.53 17.93
C GLU A 131 -14.37 -4.08 16.90
N ILE A 132 -14.15 -2.76 16.79
CA ILE A 132 -13.16 -2.19 15.86
C ILE A 132 -12.12 -1.43 16.68
N LEU A 133 -10.86 -1.84 16.57
CA LEU A 133 -9.71 -1.24 17.26
C LEU A 133 -8.74 -0.69 16.24
N VAL A 134 -8.26 0.54 16.46
CA VAL A 134 -7.23 1.17 15.62
C VAL A 134 -5.94 1.27 16.42
N ASN A 135 -4.87 0.72 15.90
CA ASN A 135 -3.58 0.59 16.55
C ASN A 135 -2.44 1.09 15.64
N LYS A 136 -1.30 1.40 16.24
CA LYS A 136 -0.04 1.67 15.53
C LYS A 136 0.75 0.36 15.29
N PRO A 137 1.74 0.35 14.39
CA PRO A 137 2.52 -0.86 14.07
C PRO A 137 3.14 -1.55 15.27
N SER A 138 3.70 -0.80 16.22
CA SER A 138 4.30 -1.37 17.44
C SER A 138 3.31 -2.13 18.33
N ASP A 139 2.00 -1.93 18.16
CA ASP A 139 0.99 -2.67 18.93
C ASP A 139 0.76 -4.09 18.36
N LEU A 140 1.30 -4.40 17.16
CA LEU A 140 1.22 -5.73 16.57
C LEU A 140 1.92 -6.79 17.44
N GLU A 141 2.97 -6.42 18.17
CA GLU A 141 3.65 -7.29 19.13
C GLU A 141 2.73 -7.77 20.25
N ASN A 142 1.76 -6.92 20.67
CA ASN A 142 0.80 -7.21 21.73
C ASN A 142 -0.38 -8.06 21.26
N VAL A 143 -0.48 -8.32 19.95
CA VAL A 143 -1.55 -9.12 19.36
C VAL A 143 -1.18 -10.59 19.47
N ASN A 144 -2.13 -11.43 19.89
CA ASN A 144 -1.93 -12.85 20.04
C ASN A 144 -1.63 -13.54 18.71
N ASP A 145 -0.72 -14.51 18.73
CA ASP A 145 -0.48 -15.40 17.61
C ASP A 145 -1.68 -16.33 17.36
N ASN A 146 -1.84 -16.80 16.13
CA ASN A 146 -2.94 -17.68 15.70
C ASN A 146 -4.33 -17.14 16.12
N TYR A 147 -4.54 -15.83 15.97
CA TYR A 147 -5.76 -15.17 16.43
C TYR A 147 -6.70 -14.78 15.31
N TYR A 148 -6.18 -14.34 14.15
CA TYR A 148 -7.01 -13.83 13.06
C TYR A 148 -7.40 -14.92 12.07
N ASP A 149 -8.69 -14.93 11.72
CA ASP A 149 -9.22 -15.77 10.65
C ASP A 149 -8.77 -15.27 9.28
N ARG A 150 -8.61 -13.94 9.15
CA ARG A 150 -8.20 -13.26 7.92
C ARG A 150 -7.27 -12.10 8.23
N VAL A 151 -6.33 -11.87 7.35
CA VAL A 151 -5.53 -10.64 7.30
C VAL A 151 -5.77 -9.99 5.95
N LEU A 152 -6.16 -8.72 5.94
CA LEU A 152 -6.31 -7.92 4.73
C LEU A 152 -5.28 -6.80 4.73
N ILE A 153 -4.48 -6.75 3.68
CA ILE A 153 -3.46 -5.73 3.46
C ILE A 153 -3.96 -4.78 2.37
N THR A 154 -3.99 -3.47 2.63
CA THR A 154 -4.58 -2.46 1.73
C THR A 154 -3.55 -1.51 1.11
N GLY A 155 -2.29 -1.81 1.24
CA GLY A 155 -1.19 -1.19 0.53
C GLY A 155 -0.22 -2.26 0.08
N PHE A 156 0.62 -2.01 -0.92
CA PHE A 156 1.55 -3.05 -1.36
C PHE A 156 2.69 -3.25 -0.36
N MET A 157 3.19 -4.46 -0.31
CA MET A 157 4.43 -4.79 0.37
C MET A 157 5.21 -5.82 -0.46
N LYS A 158 6.54 -5.77 -0.37
CA LYS A 158 7.41 -6.66 -1.13
C LYS A 158 7.18 -8.13 -0.75
N ARG A 159 7.05 -8.38 0.55
CA ARG A 159 6.76 -9.70 1.14
C ARG A 159 5.98 -9.53 2.44
N VAL A 160 5.21 -10.54 2.79
CA VAL A 160 4.51 -10.56 4.08
C VAL A 160 5.50 -10.92 5.19
N PRO A 161 5.73 -10.02 6.18
CA PRO A 161 6.59 -10.31 7.32
C PRO A 161 6.13 -11.55 8.12
N SER A 162 7.10 -12.25 8.74
CA SER A 162 6.82 -13.41 9.60
C SER A 162 5.92 -13.05 10.77
N GLU A 163 6.08 -11.86 11.33
CA GLU A 163 5.28 -11.32 12.42
C GLU A 163 3.79 -11.31 12.09
N ILE A 164 3.43 -10.93 10.85
CA ILE A 164 2.03 -10.97 10.38
C ILE A 164 1.57 -12.41 10.16
N LYS A 165 2.43 -13.28 9.61
CA LYS A 165 2.11 -14.69 9.37
C LYS A 165 1.77 -15.43 10.65
N PHE A 166 2.49 -15.16 11.76
CA PHE A 166 2.21 -15.79 13.06
C PHE A 166 0.85 -15.42 13.63
N LYS A 167 0.27 -14.27 13.24
CA LYS A 167 -1.05 -13.85 13.71
C LYS A 167 -2.22 -14.62 13.08
N VAL A 168 -1.99 -15.34 11.98
CA VAL A 168 -3.01 -16.05 11.22
C VAL A 168 -3.27 -17.43 11.84
N LYS A 169 -4.57 -17.74 12.06
CA LYS A 169 -5.03 -19.07 12.50
C LYS A 169 -4.73 -20.14 11.47
N GLU A 170 -4.78 -21.40 11.91
CA GLU A 170 -4.87 -22.53 10.99
C GLU A 170 -6.11 -22.40 10.10
N ASP A 171 -6.02 -22.77 8.83
CA ASP A 171 -7.04 -22.55 7.80
C ASP A 171 -7.38 -21.06 7.54
N GLY A 172 -6.61 -20.16 8.13
CA GLY A 172 -6.69 -18.72 7.86
C GLY A 172 -5.85 -18.32 6.65
N PHE A 173 -6.01 -17.07 6.21
CA PHE A 173 -5.19 -16.56 5.12
C PHE A 173 -4.96 -15.06 5.18
N ILE A 174 -3.97 -14.63 4.41
CA ILE A 174 -3.61 -13.24 4.16
C ILE A 174 -4.01 -12.92 2.72
N LEU A 175 -4.67 -11.78 2.52
CA LEU A 175 -5.01 -11.23 1.20
C LEU A 175 -4.40 -9.84 1.09
N GLY A 176 -3.66 -9.57 0.03
CA GLY A 176 -3.12 -8.23 -0.19
C GLY A 176 -2.25 -8.11 -1.43
N PRO A 177 -1.90 -6.87 -1.80
CA PRO A 177 -0.96 -6.60 -2.89
C PRO A 177 0.46 -6.94 -2.46
N ILE A 178 1.08 -7.88 -3.17
CA ILE A 178 2.46 -8.32 -2.91
C ILE A 178 3.27 -8.09 -4.19
N GLY A 179 4.47 -7.57 -4.04
CA GLY A 179 5.38 -7.33 -5.17
C GLY A 179 6.20 -6.05 -5.00
N SER A 180 6.72 -5.54 -6.10
CA SER A 180 7.45 -4.27 -6.16
C SER A 180 6.51 -3.10 -6.46
N ILE A 181 7.04 -1.87 -6.45
CA ILE A 181 6.26 -0.66 -6.74
C ILE A 181 5.58 -0.70 -8.13
N ILE A 182 6.22 -1.34 -9.11
CA ILE A 182 5.76 -1.42 -10.50
C ILE A 182 5.16 -2.77 -10.88
N HIS A 183 5.32 -3.79 -10.05
CA HIS A 183 4.77 -5.12 -10.32
C HIS A 183 4.13 -5.68 -9.06
N GLN A 184 2.83 -5.41 -8.91
CA GLN A 184 2.04 -5.85 -7.76
C GLN A 184 1.00 -6.87 -8.21
N ARG A 185 0.87 -7.94 -7.42
CA ARG A 185 -0.16 -8.96 -7.61
C ARG A 185 -1.03 -9.03 -6.36
N LEU A 186 -2.33 -9.14 -6.54
CA LEU A 186 -3.22 -9.46 -5.42
C LEU A 186 -3.03 -10.94 -5.08
N ILE A 187 -2.40 -11.22 -3.97
CA ILE A 187 -2.07 -12.59 -3.55
C ILE A 187 -2.96 -12.99 -2.37
N LYS A 188 -3.58 -14.16 -2.48
CA LYS A 188 -4.19 -14.88 -1.39
C LYS A 188 -3.21 -15.93 -0.90
N LYS A 189 -2.71 -15.77 0.31
CA LYS A 189 -1.71 -16.63 0.94
C LYS A 189 -2.38 -17.43 2.05
N GLU A 190 -2.63 -18.72 1.83
CA GLU A 190 -3.38 -19.63 2.71
C GLU A 190 -2.44 -20.45 3.59
N LYS A 191 -2.77 -20.59 4.88
CA LYS A 191 -1.98 -21.33 5.85
C LYS A 191 -2.48 -22.76 5.97
N PHE A 192 -1.56 -23.72 5.85
CA PHE A 192 -1.80 -25.14 6.04
C PHE A 192 -0.67 -25.73 6.90
N GLY A 193 -0.85 -25.81 8.22
CA GLY A 193 0.21 -26.18 9.15
C GLY A 193 1.36 -25.18 9.08
N ASP A 194 2.55 -25.67 8.76
CA ASP A 194 3.76 -24.86 8.60
C ASP A 194 3.96 -24.34 7.17
N GLU A 195 3.11 -24.77 6.24
CA GLU A 195 3.19 -24.38 4.82
C GLU A 195 2.26 -23.23 4.49
N TRP A 196 2.63 -22.47 3.45
CA TRP A 196 1.84 -21.40 2.88
C TRP A 196 1.64 -21.62 1.39
N VAL A 197 0.39 -21.57 0.94
CA VAL A 197 0.04 -21.70 -0.47
C VAL A 197 -0.43 -20.36 -1.00
N ASP A 198 0.17 -19.95 -2.10
CA ASP A 198 -0.14 -18.67 -2.75
C ASP A 198 -1.05 -18.86 -3.95
N THR A 199 -2.13 -18.10 -4.00
CA THR A 199 -3.00 -17.97 -5.16
C THR A 199 -2.91 -16.56 -5.70
N ASP A 200 -2.51 -16.43 -6.96
CA ASP A 200 -2.42 -15.15 -7.67
C ASP A 200 -3.79 -14.79 -8.26
N LEU A 201 -4.34 -13.65 -7.84
CA LEU A 201 -5.67 -13.14 -8.23
C LEU A 201 -5.61 -12.04 -9.30
N GLY A 202 -4.43 -11.70 -9.79
CA GLY A 202 -4.26 -10.71 -10.86
C GLY A 202 -3.43 -9.49 -10.47
N GLY A 203 -3.06 -8.69 -11.49
CA GLY A 203 -2.32 -7.45 -11.33
C GLY A 203 -3.15 -6.37 -10.63
N VAL A 204 -2.51 -5.58 -9.77
CA VAL A 204 -3.14 -4.48 -9.04
C VAL A 204 -2.15 -3.33 -8.89
N VAL A 205 -2.67 -2.14 -8.55
CA VAL A 205 -1.85 -0.96 -8.24
C VAL A 205 -2.31 -0.37 -6.91
N PHE A 206 -1.42 -0.36 -5.93
CA PHE A 206 -1.63 0.23 -4.62
C PHE A 206 -0.43 1.09 -4.22
N GLY A 207 -0.67 2.14 -3.45
CA GLY A 207 0.41 2.82 -2.74
C GLY A 207 1.06 1.89 -1.70
N PRO A 208 2.29 2.20 -1.26
CA PRO A 208 2.99 1.39 -0.25
C PRO A 208 2.19 1.33 1.05
N LEU A 209 2.26 0.18 1.72
CA LEU A 209 1.87 0.08 3.11
C LEU A 209 3.08 0.44 3.96
N ASP A 210 3.08 1.67 4.42
CA ASP A 210 4.11 2.20 5.27
C ASP A 210 3.97 1.62 6.69
N ILE A 211 4.71 0.56 6.99
CA ILE A 211 4.77 -0.05 8.33
C ILE A 211 6.02 0.46 9.07
N GLY A 212 6.45 1.67 8.81
CA GLY A 212 7.54 2.33 9.55
C GLY A 212 8.95 1.74 9.36
N ASP A 213 9.06 0.47 9.00
CA ASP A 213 10.33 -0.20 8.72
C ASP A 213 10.59 -0.41 7.21
N LEU A 214 9.57 -0.24 6.36
CA LEU A 214 9.73 -0.44 4.92
C LEU A 214 10.41 0.76 4.23
N GLU A 215 10.14 1.99 4.67
CA GLU A 215 10.88 3.17 4.17
C GLU A 215 12.33 3.17 4.66
N LYS A 216 12.56 2.75 5.91
CA LYS A 216 13.92 2.58 6.45
C LYS A 216 14.73 1.54 5.65
N ASN A 217 14.06 0.52 5.11
CA ASN A 217 14.70 -0.55 4.37
C ASN A 217 14.90 -0.26 2.86
N LEU A 218 14.26 0.75 2.28
CA LEU A 218 14.45 1.07 0.85
C LEU A 218 15.87 1.59 0.57
N LEU A 219 16.47 2.29 1.51
CA LEU A 219 17.83 2.81 1.41
C LEU A 219 18.90 1.83 1.91
N GLU A 220 18.52 0.66 2.44
CA GLU A 220 19.49 -0.42 2.66
C GLU A 220 20.01 -0.91 1.31
N PRO A 221 21.35 -1.00 1.12
CA PRO A 221 21.96 -1.34 -0.17
C PRO A 221 21.38 -2.61 -0.81
N GLU A 222 21.14 -3.64 -0.01
CA GLU A 222 20.61 -4.94 -0.47
C GLU A 222 19.18 -4.81 -1.02
N ASN A 223 18.31 -4.07 -0.33
CA ASN A 223 16.92 -3.86 -0.74
C ASN A 223 16.83 -2.97 -1.98
N LEU A 224 17.64 -1.92 -2.02
CA LEU A 224 17.71 -1.00 -3.16
C LEU A 224 18.20 -1.74 -4.41
N VAL A 225 19.25 -2.55 -4.29
CA VAL A 225 19.79 -3.36 -5.38
C VAL A 225 18.75 -4.31 -5.94
N GLU A 226 18.07 -5.08 -5.08
CA GLU A 226 17.01 -6.02 -5.51
C GLU A 226 15.86 -5.30 -6.20
N HIS A 227 15.51 -4.09 -5.71
CA HIS A 227 14.50 -3.25 -6.35
C HIS A 227 14.96 -2.77 -7.72
N MET A 228 16.18 -2.24 -7.82
CA MET A 228 16.74 -1.75 -9.09
C MET A 228 16.89 -2.86 -10.13
N GLU A 229 17.33 -4.06 -9.74
CA GLU A 229 17.42 -5.20 -10.65
C GLU A 229 16.04 -5.60 -11.18
N SER A 230 15.03 -5.71 -10.30
CA SER A 230 13.66 -6.03 -10.69
C SER A 230 13.04 -4.95 -11.59
N ALA A 231 13.29 -3.68 -11.29
CA ALA A 231 12.82 -2.56 -12.09
C ALA A 231 13.48 -2.54 -13.48
N LEU A 232 14.80 -2.77 -13.53
CA LEU A 232 15.54 -2.81 -14.79
C LEU A 232 15.06 -3.94 -15.70
N GLU A 233 14.78 -5.13 -15.14
CA GLU A 233 14.25 -6.26 -15.89
C GLU A 233 12.91 -5.92 -16.57
N LEU A 234 12.01 -5.25 -15.85
CA LEU A 234 10.72 -4.79 -16.41
C LEU A 234 10.85 -3.67 -17.43
N ILE A 235 11.74 -2.71 -17.18
CA ILE A 235 11.99 -1.61 -18.14
C ILE A 235 12.50 -2.16 -19.48
N LEU A 236 13.39 -3.16 -19.44
CA LEU A 236 13.95 -3.79 -20.63
C LEU A 236 12.91 -4.59 -21.43
N GLU A 237 11.80 -5.01 -20.82
CA GLU A 237 10.68 -5.64 -21.55
C GLU A 237 9.86 -4.63 -22.37
N VAL A 238 9.88 -3.35 -21.99
CA VAL A 238 9.00 -2.30 -22.54
C VAL A 238 9.77 -1.26 -23.36
N ILE A 239 11.01 -0.98 -22.99
CA ILE A 239 11.82 0.11 -23.55
C ILE A 239 13.20 -0.44 -23.92
N GLU A 240 13.69 -0.09 -25.14
CA GLU A 240 15.10 -0.27 -25.49
C GLU A 240 15.93 0.81 -24.82
N ILE A 241 16.87 0.41 -23.95
CA ILE A 241 17.84 1.31 -23.31
C ILE A 241 19.14 1.26 -24.09
N GLU A 242 19.74 2.41 -24.35
CA GLU A 242 21.05 2.50 -24.97
C GLU A 242 22.11 1.75 -24.13
N GLU A 243 23.04 1.07 -24.81
CA GLU A 243 24.04 0.21 -24.16
C GLU A 243 24.87 0.96 -23.10
N ASP A 244 25.25 2.23 -23.36
CA ASP A 244 25.98 3.05 -22.39
C ASP A 244 25.17 3.34 -21.15
N SER A 245 23.87 3.62 -21.30
CA SER A 245 22.93 3.84 -20.18
C SER A 245 22.74 2.58 -19.35
N LEU A 246 22.56 1.44 -20.02
CA LEU A 246 22.43 0.15 -19.36
C LEU A 246 23.69 -0.22 -18.57
N ASN A 247 24.87 -0.01 -19.16
CA ASN A 247 26.14 -0.24 -18.48
C ASN A 247 26.28 0.65 -17.24
N ARG A 248 25.82 1.88 -17.29
CA ARG A 248 25.88 2.83 -16.19
C ARG A 248 24.94 2.43 -15.04
N ILE A 249 23.72 1.99 -15.35
CA ILE A 249 22.78 1.44 -14.36
C ILE A 249 23.38 0.19 -13.69
N ASN A 250 23.93 -0.72 -14.48
CA ASN A 250 24.57 -1.92 -13.96
C ASN A 250 25.78 -1.63 -13.06
N ASN A 251 26.56 -0.60 -13.39
CA ASN A 251 27.67 -0.14 -12.56
C ASN A 251 27.18 0.43 -11.22
N LEU A 252 26.07 1.19 -11.21
CA LEU A 252 25.47 1.68 -9.98
C LEU A 252 25.00 0.52 -9.10
N ILE A 253 24.27 -0.44 -9.67
CA ILE A 253 23.84 -1.67 -8.97
C ILE A 253 25.05 -2.40 -8.39
N TRP A 254 26.11 -2.56 -9.19
CA TRP A 254 27.34 -3.22 -8.75
C TRP A 254 28.00 -2.46 -7.58
N SER A 255 28.07 -1.13 -7.66
CA SER A 255 28.65 -0.29 -6.61
C SER A 255 27.86 -0.42 -5.29
N LEU A 256 26.53 -0.38 -5.36
CA LEU A 256 25.65 -0.61 -4.21
C LEU A 256 25.86 -1.99 -3.58
N LYS A 257 26.01 -3.05 -4.40
CA LYS A 257 26.31 -4.43 -3.92
C LYS A 257 27.64 -4.55 -3.19
N ASN A 258 28.59 -3.71 -3.52
CA ASN A 258 29.95 -3.77 -2.96
C ASN A 258 30.19 -2.76 -1.84
N LEU A 259 29.15 -2.09 -1.36
CA LEU A 259 29.25 -1.25 -0.19
C LEU A 259 29.60 -2.06 1.07
N PRO A 260 30.35 -1.48 2.02
CA PRO A 260 30.69 -2.17 3.26
C PRO A 260 29.43 -2.46 4.10
N PRO A 261 29.42 -3.55 4.87
CA PRO A 261 28.29 -3.83 5.76
C PRO A 261 28.21 -2.81 6.90
N GLY A 262 26.97 -2.53 7.37
CA GLY A 262 26.75 -1.69 8.54
C GLY A 262 26.70 -0.18 8.24
N ILE A 263 26.35 0.20 7.01
CA ILE A 263 26.08 1.59 6.66
C ILE A 263 24.87 2.07 7.46
N PRO A 264 24.93 3.26 8.10
CA PRO A 264 23.78 3.82 8.79
C PRO A 264 22.59 4.01 7.82
N ILE A 265 21.41 3.65 8.28
CA ILE A 265 20.18 3.87 7.51
C ILE A 265 19.85 5.37 7.58
N VAL A 266 19.57 5.97 6.42
CA VAL A 266 19.03 7.31 6.32
C VAL A 266 17.53 7.27 6.49
N ASP A 267 16.98 8.09 7.38
CA ASP A 267 15.55 8.21 7.66
C ASP A 267 15.13 9.69 7.78
N GLU A 268 13.83 9.92 8.03
CA GLU A 268 13.25 11.27 8.18
C GLU A 268 13.83 12.11 9.34
N TYR A 269 14.58 11.48 10.27
CA TYR A 269 15.25 12.14 11.39
C TYR A 269 16.72 12.39 11.13
N SER A 270 17.25 11.91 10.00
CA SER A 270 18.65 12.10 9.64
C SER A 270 18.91 13.55 9.27
N SER A 271 20.02 14.10 9.77
CA SER A 271 20.46 15.44 9.40
C SER A 271 20.93 15.51 7.96
N GLU A 272 20.95 16.72 7.37
CA GLU A 272 21.52 16.96 6.03
C GLU A 272 22.96 16.41 5.89
N GLU A 273 23.77 16.58 6.93
CA GLU A 273 25.16 16.11 6.96
C GLU A 273 25.23 14.58 6.92
N GLU A 274 24.40 13.90 7.73
CA GLU A 274 24.29 12.43 7.74
C GLU A 274 23.79 11.88 6.39
N ILE A 275 22.86 12.58 5.74
CA ILE A 275 22.35 12.22 4.40
C ILE A 275 23.45 12.36 3.36
N LEU A 276 24.15 13.49 3.33
CA LEU A 276 25.20 13.77 2.32
C LEU A 276 26.44 12.92 2.51
N GLU A 277 26.78 12.53 3.74
CA GLU A 277 27.92 11.65 4.04
C GLU A 277 27.60 10.16 3.89
N ASN A 278 26.33 9.81 3.63
CA ASN A 278 25.92 8.41 3.50
C ASN A 278 26.37 7.83 2.14
N PRO A 279 27.16 6.74 2.10
CA PRO A 279 27.69 6.17 0.86
C PRO A 279 26.62 5.74 -0.15
N VAL A 280 25.43 5.33 0.31
CA VAL A 280 24.29 4.99 -0.58
C VAL A 280 23.80 6.26 -1.26
N MET A 281 23.61 7.33 -0.47
CA MET A 281 23.15 8.63 -0.97
C MET A 281 24.15 9.25 -1.92
N GLU A 282 25.45 9.15 -1.64
CA GLU A 282 26.51 9.62 -2.54
C GLU A 282 26.41 8.96 -3.91
N LEU A 283 26.27 7.63 -3.97
CA LEU A 283 26.10 6.88 -5.22
C LEU A 283 24.81 7.26 -5.96
N LEU A 284 23.71 7.40 -5.25
CA LEU A 284 22.42 7.74 -5.84
C LEU A 284 22.42 9.17 -6.40
N LEU A 285 22.92 10.14 -5.65
CA LEU A 285 22.97 11.55 -6.04
C LEU A 285 23.90 11.76 -7.26
N ALA A 286 24.98 10.99 -7.38
CA ALA A 286 25.90 11.04 -8.53
C ALA A 286 25.20 10.65 -9.85
N GLU A 287 24.17 9.83 -9.80
CA GLU A 287 23.45 9.34 -10.98
C GLU A 287 22.08 10.01 -11.20
N MET A 288 21.56 10.73 -10.20
CA MET A 288 20.19 11.29 -10.20
C MET A 288 19.93 12.21 -11.40
N GLU A 289 20.91 13.04 -11.76
CA GLU A 289 20.75 14.05 -12.81
C GLU A 289 20.53 13.43 -14.20
N TRP A 290 21.20 12.29 -14.48
CA TRP A 290 21.05 11.66 -15.77
C TRP A 290 19.98 10.56 -15.83
N LEU A 291 19.69 9.87 -14.74
CA LEU A 291 18.62 8.86 -14.70
C LEU A 291 17.22 9.48 -14.91
N GLY A 292 17.06 10.76 -14.56
CA GLY A 292 15.87 11.56 -14.86
C GLY A 292 14.55 10.83 -14.60
N PRO A 293 13.72 10.64 -15.65
CA PRO A 293 12.39 10.05 -15.51
C PRO A 293 12.37 8.59 -15.01
N LEU A 294 13.49 7.87 -15.14
CA LEU A 294 13.60 6.48 -14.67
C LEU A 294 13.91 6.41 -13.17
N TRP A 295 14.30 7.54 -12.57
CA TRP A 295 14.74 7.58 -11.18
C TRP A 295 13.72 7.00 -10.18
N PRO A 296 12.45 7.45 -10.15
CA PRO A 296 11.48 6.89 -9.21
C PRO A 296 11.22 5.39 -9.42
N ILE A 297 11.27 4.95 -10.68
CA ILE A 297 11.05 3.54 -11.03
C ILE A 297 12.23 2.68 -10.57
N LEU A 298 13.47 3.13 -10.84
CA LEU A 298 14.68 2.38 -10.52
C LEU A 298 15.02 2.36 -9.03
N THR A 299 14.69 3.41 -8.30
CA THR A 299 15.04 3.52 -6.87
C THR A 299 13.88 3.22 -5.94
N GLY A 300 12.63 3.30 -6.42
CA GLY A 300 11.44 3.24 -5.57
C GLY A 300 11.25 4.46 -4.67
N ILE A 301 12.04 5.50 -4.89
CA ILE A 301 12.03 6.73 -4.09
C ILE A 301 11.27 7.80 -4.89
N ASP A 302 10.00 8.02 -4.56
CA ASP A 302 9.23 9.15 -5.05
C ASP A 302 9.61 10.40 -4.23
N GLY A 303 10.44 11.25 -4.85
CA GLY A 303 10.81 12.54 -4.28
C GLY A 303 11.32 12.41 -2.84
N LEU A 304 12.60 12.11 -2.67
CA LEU A 304 13.25 12.43 -1.41
C LEU A 304 12.98 13.93 -1.18
N ASP A 305 12.02 14.25 -0.33
CA ASP A 305 11.90 15.57 0.25
C ASP A 305 13.06 15.72 1.24
N ILE A 306 14.26 15.84 0.65
CA ILE A 306 15.47 16.21 1.36
C ILE A 306 15.22 17.69 1.66
N GLY A 307 14.56 17.96 2.78
CA GLY A 307 14.06 19.25 3.18
C GLY A 307 14.98 20.39 2.74
N ASN A 308 14.51 21.22 1.81
CA ASN A 308 15.13 22.46 1.38
C ASN A 308 16.56 22.39 0.80
N ILE A 309 16.86 21.46 -0.09
CA ILE A 309 17.92 21.72 -1.08
C ILE A 309 17.31 22.62 -2.17
N GLU A 310 16.86 23.81 -1.79
CA GLU A 310 16.34 24.85 -2.69
C GLU A 310 17.37 25.44 -3.63
N SER A 311 18.54 24.87 -3.79
CA SER A 311 19.58 25.40 -4.66
C SER A 311 19.95 24.56 -5.87
N ILE A 312 19.29 23.42 -6.10
CA ILE A 312 19.52 22.61 -7.31
C ILE A 312 18.24 22.55 -8.14
N ASN A 313 18.08 23.54 -9.02
CA ASN A 313 17.14 23.62 -10.16
C ASN A 313 15.64 23.39 -9.89
N SER A 314 14.98 24.42 -9.34
CA SER A 314 13.50 24.54 -9.24
C SER A 314 12.79 24.71 -10.61
N GLU A 315 13.46 24.64 -11.75
CA GLU A 315 12.84 24.86 -13.06
C GLU A 315 12.34 23.59 -13.76
N TYR A 316 12.66 22.39 -13.28
CA TYR A 316 12.28 21.14 -13.98
C TYR A 316 10.97 20.47 -13.45
N TYR A 317 10.46 20.82 -12.28
CA TYR A 317 9.31 20.13 -11.67
C TYR A 317 7.97 20.84 -11.81
N SER A 318 7.86 21.91 -12.58
CA SER A 318 6.58 22.62 -12.73
C SER A 318 5.64 22.06 -13.80
N ASN A 319 5.94 20.95 -14.45
CA ASN A 319 5.15 20.47 -15.62
C ASN A 319 4.93 18.96 -15.75
N THR A 320 4.88 18.22 -14.67
CA THR A 320 4.36 16.83 -14.73
C THR A 320 3.05 16.76 -13.96
N GLY A 321 1.97 17.06 -14.67
CA GLY A 321 0.60 16.75 -14.25
C GLY A 321 0.44 15.25 -14.03
N GLY A 322 -0.48 14.92 -13.15
CA GLY A 322 -0.72 13.62 -12.55
C GLY A 322 -0.79 12.42 -13.50
N HIS A 323 -0.60 11.28 -12.92
CA HIS A 323 -0.77 9.94 -13.50
C HIS A 323 -2.21 9.70 -13.98
N GLU A 324 -2.57 10.22 -15.17
CA GLU A 324 -3.88 9.95 -15.78
C GLU A 324 -3.82 9.07 -17.05
N ASP A 325 -2.64 8.64 -17.52
CA ASP A 325 -2.52 8.03 -18.85
C ASP A 325 -1.89 6.62 -18.89
N LEU A 326 -2.11 5.77 -17.88
CA LEU A 326 -1.75 4.35 -17.99
C LEU A 326 -2.94 3.44 -17.66
N ILE A 327 -3.95 3.46 -18.52
CA ILE A 327 -4.93 2.38 -18.65
C ILE A 327 -5.08 2.07 -20.15
N PRO A 328 -4.81 0.82 -20.62
CA PRO A 328 -5.25 0.39 -21.93
C PRO A 328 -6.76 0.10 -21.93
#